data_453565df0cc61381b372c90f7a9cf0b1
#
_entry.id   453565df0cc61381b372c90f7a9cf0b1
#
_cell.length_a   1.000
_cell.length_b   1.000
_cell.length_c   1.000
_cell.angle_alpha   90.00
_cell.angle_beta   90.00
_cell.angle_gamma   90.00
#
_symmetry.space_group_name_H-M   'P 1'
#
loop_
_entity.id
_entity.type
_entity.pdbx_description
1 polymer ?
#
loop_
_entity_poly.entity_id
_entity_poly.type
_entity_poly.pdbx_seq_one_letter_code
_entity_poly.pdbx_strand_id
1 'polypeptide(L)'
;HTFIDPRIYADVDGRYIGGDLMPHDASDGFTKRTIFSGWDVYRSQMPLQSIINPSVVNDILASLITMARQSGRGYYERWEFLNSYSGCMIGNPLLSVLADAYAKGIRGYDAEEAYRYAVNTAEKFGNWPLGWTPSDLCISETLEYAYFDWCLSRLAMAMGKDDEAAVYERRGQAYR
;
A
#
# COMPACT_ATOMS: atom_id res chain seq x y z
N HIS A 1 -7.02 -14.02 16.93
CA HIS A 1 -6.87 -12.56 17.17
C HIS A 1 -6.20 -11.86 16.00
N THR A 2 -5.10 -12.39 15.44
CA THR A 2 -4.34 -11.77 14.33
C THR A 2 -5.21 -11.46 13.09
N PHE A 3 -6.26 -12.25 12.83
CA PHE A 3 -7.14 -12.08 11.67
C PHE A 3 -8.42 -11.27 11.95
N ILE A 4 -8.53 -10.63 13.10
CA ILE A 4 -9.61 -9.66 13.36
C ILE A 4 -9.44 -8.43 12.48
N ASP A 5 -8.20 -7.98 12.28
CA ASP A 5 -7.85 -6.89 11.38
C ASP A 5 -7.41 -7.42 10.00
N PRO A 6 -7.66 -6.72 8.92
CA PRO A 6 -8.38 -5.44 8.82
C PRO A 6 -9.89 -5.60 9.05
N ARG A 7 -10.47 -4.68 9.79
CA ARG A 7 -11.91 -4.68 10.14
C ARG A 7 -12.76 -4.11 9.02
N ILE A 8 -14.03 -4.47 8.99
CA ILE A 8 -15.02 -3.83 8.14
C ILE A 8 -15.28 -2.40 8.65
N TYR A 9 -15.26 -1.46 7.74
CA TYR A 9 -15.53 -0.04 7.97
C TYR A 9 -16.69 0.41 7.09
N ALA A 10 -17.85 -0.12 7.35
CA ALA A 10 -19.09 0.24 6.68
C ALA A 10 -20.27 -0.09 7.60
N ASP A 11 -21.37 0.62 7.40
CA ASP A 11 -22.66 0.29 7.97
C ASP A 11 -23.21 -1.02 7.36
N VAL A 12 -24.30 -1.54 7.94
CA VAL A 12 -24.91 -2.79 7.48
C VAL A 12 -25.44 -2.72 6.05
N ASP A 13 -25.69 -1.52 5.53
CA ASP A 13 -26.13 -1.25 4.17
C ASP A 13 -24.97 -0.95 3.19
N GLY A 14 -23.72 -1.06 3.63
CA GLY A 14 -22.53 -0.85 2.83
C GLY A 14 -22.03 0.59 2.78
N ARG A 15 -22.75 1.55 3.36
CA ARG A 15 -22.32 2.96 3.38
C ARG A 15 -21.18 3.19 4.37
N TYR A 16 -20.28 4.12 4.04
CA TYR A 16 -19.17 4.55 4.89
C TYR A 16 -18.82 6.02 4.64
N ILE A 17 -18.08 6.62 5.56
CA ILE A 17 -17.52 7.96 5.36
C ILE A 17 -16.16 7.84 4.70
N GLY A 18 -15.99 8.48 3.53
CA GLY A 18 -14.77 8.48 2.75
C GLY A 18 -13.64 9.34 3.33
N GLY A 19 -12.46 9.28 2.71
CA GLY A 19 -11.32 10.13 3.04
C GLY A 19 -11.54 11.63 2.76
N ASP A 20 -12.60 11.97 2.04
CA ASP A 20 -13.09 13.33 1.76
C ASP A 20 -14.15 13.79 2.77
N LEU A 21 -14.45 12.99 3.79
CA LEU A 21 -15.49 13.20 4.80
C LEU A 21 -16.93 13.17 4.22
N MET A 22 -17.10 12.63 3.03
CA MET A 22 -18.41 12.47 2.41
C MET A 22 -18.91 11.03 2.52
N PRO A 23 -20.25 10.81 2.55
CA PRO A 23 -20.81 9.46 2.51
C PRO A 23 -20.59 8.84 1.13
N HIS A 24 -20.14 7.58 1.15
CA HIS A 24 -19.93 6.73 0.00
C HIS A 24 -20.59 5.37 0.21
N ASP A 25 -20.75 4.63 -0.88
CA ASP A 25 -21.28 3.27 -0.88
C ASP A 25 -20.20 2.32 -1.41
N ALA A 26 -19.94 1.24 -0.68
CA ALA A 26 -19.02 0.18 -1.09
C ALA A 26 -19.66 -0.85 -2.04
N SER A 27 -20.74 -0.47 -2.74
CA SER A 27 -21.43 -1.31 -3.73
C SER A 27 -20.57 -1.68 -4.95
N ASP A 28 -19.38 -1.10 -5.06
CA ASP A 28 -18.44 -1.31 -6.18
C ASP A 28 -17.67 -2.65 -6.12
N GLY A 29 -18.19 -3.63 -5.43
CA GLY A 29 -17.68 -5.01 -5.48
C GLY A 29 -16.56 -5.34 -4.48
N PHE A 30 -16.34 -4.50 -3.45
CA PHE A 30 -15.43 -4.81 -2.34
C PHE A 30 -16.03 -4.44 -0.99
N THR A 31 -15.53 -5.03 0.08
CA THR A 31 -15.88 -4.63 1.45
C THR A 31 -14.90 -3.56 1.93
N LYS A 32 -15.42 -2.36 2.28
CA LYS A 32 -14.57 -1.30 2.83
C LYS A 32 -13.97 -1.74 4.17
N ARG A 33 -12.65 -1.70 4.26
CA ARG A 33 -11.89 -2.12 5.44
C ARG A 33 -11.04 -1.00 6.00
N THR A 34 -10.69 -1.14 7.26
CA THR A 34 -9.84 -0.22 8.04
C THR A 34 -8.88 -1.01 8.93
N ILE A 35 -7.96 -0.30 9.57
CA ILE A 35 -6.86 -0.80 10.40
C ILE A 35 -5.86 -1.58 9.54
N PHE A 36 -5.11 -0.80 8.76
CA PHE A 36 -3.95 -1.29 8.06
C PHE A 36 -2.69 -0.82 8.80
N SER A 37 -2.21 -1.64 9.71
CA SER A 37 -0.96 -1.47 10.47
C SER A 37 0.22 -1.86 9.56
N GLY A 38 0.43 -1.09 8.48
CA GLY A 38 1.20 -1.51 7.32
C GLY A 38 2.60 -2.00 7.65
N TRP A 39 3.37 -1.25 8.44
CA TRP A 39 4.73 -1.60 8.85
C TRP A 39 4.81 -2.96 9.58
N ASP A 40 3.74 -3.35 10.28
CA ASP A 40 3.68 -4.62 10.99
C ASP A 40 3.21 -5.77 10.08
N VAL A 41 2.12 -5.55 9.34
CA VAL A 41 1.37 -6.64 8.68
C VAL A 41 1.97 -7.09 7.35
N TYR A 42 2.76 -6.25 6.66
CA TYR A 42 3.37 -6.64 5.39
C TYR A 42 4.36 -7.79 5.52
N ARG A 43 4.93 -7.96 6.73
CA ARG A 43 5.98 -8.95 7.01
C ARG A 43 5.48 -10.39 7.03
N SER A 44 4.23 -10.60 7.47
CA SER A 44 3.69 -11.95 7.65
C SER A 44 2.19 -12.06 7.43
N GLN A 45 1.39 -11.21 8.07
CA GLN A 45 -0.07 -11.33 8.04
C GLN A 45 -0.64 -11.19 6.61
N MET A 46 -0.24 -10.17 5.87
CA MET A 46 -0.76 -9.96 4.51
C MET A 46 -0.27 -11.04 3.53
N PRO A 47 1.02 -11.46 3.54
CA PRO A 47 1.47 -12.61 2.76
C PRO A 47 0.72 -13.91 3.08
N LEU A 48 0.41 -14.18 4.35
CA LEU A 48 -0.38 -15.34 4.74
C LEU A 48 -1.83 -15.22 4.29
N GLN A 49 -2.47 -14.06 4.50
CA GLN A 49 -3.83 -13.80 4.06
C GLN A 49 -3.98 -13.92 2.53
N SER A 50 -2.97 -13.52 1.76
CA SER A 50 -3.00 -13.66 0.30
C SER A 50 -3.09 -15.12 -0.17
N ILE A 51 -2.72 -16.08 0.69
CA ILE A 51 -2.82 -17.52 0.42
C ILE A 51 -4.16 -18.09 0.92
N ILE A 52 -4.51 -17.79 2.17
CA ILE A 52 -5.65 -18.45 2.83
C ILE A 52 -6.97 -17.68 2.70
N ASN A 53 -6.91 -16.38 2.45
CA ASN A 53 -8.09 -15.50 2.37
C ASN A 53 -7.87 -14.32 1.39
N PRO A 54 -7.66 -14.59 0.10
CA PRO A 54 -7.29 -13.58 -0.90
C PRO A 54 -8.34 -12.47 -1.07
N SER A 55 -9.62 -12.76 -0.80
CA SER A 55 -10.68 -11.74 -0.86
C SER A 55 -10.48 -10.62 0.15
N VAL A 56 -10.00 -10.92 1.37
CA VAL A 56 -9.69 -9.90 2.39
C VAL A 56 -8.53 -9.02 1.95
N VAL A 57 -7.52 -9.60 1.29
CA VAL A 57 -6.40 -8.84 0.74
C VAL A 57 -6.87 -7.92 -0.39
N ASN A 58 -7.75 -8.42 -1.26
CA ASN A 58 -8.36 -7.60 -2.31
C ASN A 58 -9.15 -6.44 -1.71
N ASP A 59 -9.97 -6.69 -0.70
CA ASP A 59 -10.77 -5.67 -0.02
C ASP A 59 -9.89 -4.58 0.60
N ILE A 60 -8.79 -4.93 1.28
CA ILE A 60 -7.92 -3.93 1.90
C ILE A 60 -7.19 -3.10 0.85
N LEU A 61 -6.72 -3.72 -0.24
CA LEU A 61 -6.10 -3.01 -1.35
C LEU A 61 -7.09 -2.03 -1.98
N ALA A 62 -8.30 -2.49 -2.33
CA ALA A 62 -9.35 -1.62 -2.86
C ALA A 62 -9.71 -0.48 -1.90
N SER A 63 -9.74 -0.77 -0.59
CA SER A 63 -10.02 0.23 0.45
C SER A 63 -8.95 1.32 0.50
N LEU A 64 -7.66 0.97 0.42
CA LEU A 64 -6.55 1.92 0.48
C LEU A 64 -6.39 2.72 -0.82
N ILE A 65 -6.65 2.10 -1.98
CA ILE A 65 -6.70 2.79 -3.27
C ILE A 65 -7.82 3.83 -3.26
N THR A 66 -9.00 3.43 -2.82
CA THR A 66 -10.16 4.31 -2.71
C THR A 66 -9.91 5.47 -1.75
N MET A 67 -9.27 5.21 -0.61
CA MET A 67 -8.88 6.25 0.35
C MET A 67 -7.89 7.24 -0.26
N ALA A 68 -6.88 6.78 -1.00
CA ALA A 68 -5.93 7.65 -1.68
C ALA A 68 -6.61 8.56 -2.71
N ARG A 69 -7.63 8.03 -3.41
CA ARG A 69 -8.45 8.78 -4.37
C ARG A 69 -9.31 9.81 -3.66
N GLN A 70 -10.14 9.39 -2.69
CA GLN A 70 -11.13 10.24 -2.01
C GLN A 70 -10.48 11.35 -1.19
N SER A 71 -9.35 11.08 -0.52
CA SER A 71 -8.62 12.11 0.22
C SER A 71 -7.96 13.17 -0.66
N GLY A 72 -7.92 12.97 -1.98
CA GLY A 72 -7.20 13.82 -2.92
C GLY A 72 -5.69 13.79 -2.80
N ARG A 73 -5.14 12.94 -1.92
CA ARG A 73 -3.69 12.84 -1.69
C ARG A 73 -2.96 12.10 -2.80
N GLY A 74 -3.59 11.09 -3.40
CA GLY A 74 -3.02 10.33 -4.51
C GLY A 74 -1.76 9.52 -4.15
N TYR A 75 -1.55 9.22 -2.88
CA TYR A 75 -0.49 8.35 -2.37
C TYR A 75 -0.99 7.52 -1.19
N TYR A 76 -0.28 6.45 -0.84
CA TYR A 76 -0.70 5.53 0.20
C TYR A 76 -0.27 5.95 1.60
N GLU A 77 -1.15 5.63 2.57
CA GLU A 77 -0.83 5.68 3.98
C GLU A 77 -0.01 4.46 4.40
N ARG A 78 0.93 4.64 5.32
CA ARG A 78 1.76 3.58 5.87
C ARG A 78 1.13 2.87 7.07
N TRP A 79 0.24 3.57 7.78
CA TRP A 79 -0.49 3.04 8.93
C TRP A 79 -1.88 3.69 8.99
N GLU A 80 -2.86 3.07 8.32
CA GLU A 80 -4.21 3.60 8.22
C GLU A 80 -5.05 3.22 9.44
N PHE A 81 -5.77 4.18 9.99
CA PHE A 81 -6.66 4.01 11.12
C PHE A 81 -7.98 4.74 10.90
N LEU A 82 -9.09 3.98 10.88
CA LEU A 82 -10.44 4.50 10.70
C LEU A 82 -10.56 5.45 9.48
N ASN A 83 -10.02 5.00 8.36
CA ASN A 83 -10.02 5.72 7.08
C ASN A 83 -9.26 7.07 7.14
N SER A 84 -8.26 7.18 8.00
CA SER A 84 -7.45 8.37 8.20
C SER A 84 -5.96 8.12 8.02
N TYR A 85 -5.23 9.17 7.57
CA TYR A 85 -3.78 9.17 7.46
C TYR A 85 -3.16 9.48 8.81
N SER A 86 -2.61 8.47 9.49
CA SER A 86 -1.97 8.64 10.80
C SER A 86 -0.53 9.13 10.70
N GLY A 87 0.15 8.83 9.61
CA GLY A 87 1.59 9.08 9.44
C GLY A 87 2.48 8.26 10.36
N CYS A 88 1.93 7.26 11.04
CA CYS A 88 2.62 6.44 12.02
C CYS A 88 3.63 5.50 11.36
N MET A 89 4.71 5.16 12.09
CA MET A 89 5.78 4.26 11.63
C MET A 89 6.55 4.78 10.41
N ILE A 90 7.29 3.91 9.73
CA ILE A 90 8.19 4.24 8.62
C ILE A 90 7.92 3.36 7.40
N GLY A 91 8.56 3.69 6.29
CA GLY A 91 8.51 2.90 5.06
C GLY A 91 7.23 3.11 4.24
N ASN A 92 7.12 2.34 3.17
CA ASN A 92 6.00 2.34 2.24
C ASN A 92 5.38 0.92 2.13
N PRO A 93 4.87 0.36 3.24
CA PRO A 93 4.55 -1.08 3.34
C PRO A 93 3.50 -1.56 2.35
N LEU A 94 2.60 -0.69 1.90
CA LEU A 94 1.60 -1.10 0.91
C LEU A 94 2.21 -1.49 -0.43
N LEU A 95 3.39 -0.96 -0.79
CA LEU A 95 4.07 -1.34 -2.02
C LEU A 95 4.46 -2.83 -2.00
N SER A 96 4.89 -3.35 -0.85
CA SER A 96 5.16 -4.78 -0.68
C SER A 96 3.89 -5.63 -0.79
N VAL A 97 2.81 -5.22 -0.10
CA VAL A 97 1.53 -5.93 -0.14
C VAL A 97 0.94 -5.95 -1.54
N LEU A 98 1.01 -4.82 -2.25
CA LEU A 98 0.49 -4.69 -3.61
C LEU A 98 1.28 -5.57 -4.60
N ALA A 99 2.61 -5.56 -4.50
CA ALA A 99 3.47 -6.38 -5.36
C ALA A 99 3.24 -7.89 -5.13
N ASP A 100 3.16 -8.33 -3.87
CA ASP A 100 2.89 -9.71 -3.50
C ASP A 100 1.50 -10.17 -3.96
N ALA A 101 0.47 -9.36 -3.71
CA ALA A 101 -0.90 -9.65 -4.12
C ALA A 101 -1.03 -9.74 -5.64
N TYR A 102 -0.44 -8.80 -6.37
CA TYR A 102 -0.45 -8.79 -7.83
C TYR A 102 0.22 -10.03 -8.43
N ALA A 103 1.39 -10.41 -7.89
CA ALA A 103 2.11 -11.62 -8.32
C ALA A 103 1.30 -12.90 -8.06
N LYS A 104 0.47 -12.93 -7.01
CA LYS A 104 -0.41 -14.06 -6.67
C LYS A 104 -1.76 -14.03 -7.39
N GLY A 105 -1.99 -13.07 -8.30
CA GLY A 105 -3.22 -12.99 -9.09
C GLY A 105 -4.39 -12.28 -8.40
N ILE A 106 -4.17 -11.62 -7.26
CA ILE A 106 -5.19 -10.80 -6.59
C ILE A 106 -5.23 -9.44 -7.29
N ARG A 107 -6.25 -9.22 -8.14
CA ARG A 107 -6.33 -8.07 -9.07
C ARG A 107 -7.75 -7.53 -9.21
N GLY A 108 -8.59 -7.61 -8.18
CA GLY A 108 -9.96 -7.11 -8.18
C GLY A 108 -10.06 -5.60 -7.92
N TYR A 109 -9.05 -4.83 -8.36
CA TYR A 109 -8.96 -3.38 -8.26
C TYR A 109 -8.35 -2.82 -9.55
N ASP A 110 -8.43 -1.50 -9.76
CA ASP A 110 -7.74 -0.85 -10.89
C ASP A 110 -6.23 -0.89 -10.66
N ALA A 111 -5.55 -1.78 -11.37
CA ALA A 111 -4.12 -2.01 -11.21
C ALA A 111 -3.27 -0.82 -11.70
N GLU A 112 -3.71 -0.10 -12.73
CA GLU A 112 -3.00 1.09 -13.24
C GLU A 112 -3.13 2.26 -12.24
N GLU A 113 -4.30 2.47 -11.67
CA GLU A 113 -4.47 3.46 -10.61
C GLU A 113 -3.66 3.09 -9.37
N ALA A 114 -3.70 1.82 -8.97
CA ALA A 114 -2.91 1.31 -7.85
C ALA A 114 -1.42 1.55 -8.04
N TYR A 115 -0.91 1.24 -9.23
CA TYR A 115 0.49 1.48 -9.60
C TYR A 115 0.84 2.96 -9.56
N ARG A 116 0.01 3.82 -10.14
CA ARG A 116 0.22 5.28 -10.12
C ARG A 116 0.36 5.81 -8.68
N TYR A 117 -0.50 5.38 -7.76
CA TYR A 117 -0.40 5.78 -6.36
C TYR A 117 0.81 5.17 -5.64
N ALA A 118 1.26 3.99 -6.04
CA ALA A 118 2.49 3.39 -5.54
C ALA A 118 3.72 4.21 -5.96
N VAL A 119 3.79 4.63 -7.22
CA VAL A 119 4.81 5.56 -7.72
C VAL A 119 4.80 6.87 -6.93
N ASN A 120 3.63 7.50 -6.82
CA ASN A 120 3.50 8.75 -6.04
C ASN A 120 3.97 8.58 -4.59
N THR A 121 3.73 7.42 -3.99
CA THR A 121 4.17 7.10 -2.63
C THR A 121 5.69 7.00 -2.55
N ALA A 122 6.32 6.30 -3.49
CA ALA A 122 7.77 6.15 -3.56
C ALA A 122 8.50 7.47 -3.85
N GLU A 123 7.89 8.36 -4.67
CA GLU A 123 8.45 9.68 -4.94
C GLU A 123 8.27 10.65 -3.76
N LYS A 124 7.20 10.50 -3.00
CA LYS A 124 6.95 11.34 -1.83
C LYS A 124 7.79 10.93 -0.61
N PHE A 125 7.97 9.64 -0.41
CA PHE A 125 8.64 9.06 0.75
C PHE A 125 9.68 8.06 0.29
N GLY A 126 10.94 8.49 0.20
CA GLY A 126 12.00 7.62 -0.28
C GLY A 126 13.40 8.19 -0.06
N ASN A 127 14.40 7.39 -0.45
CA ASN A 127 15.81 7.73 -0.31
C ASN A 127 16.36 8.60 -1.47
N TRP A 128 15.63 8.64 -2.56
CA TRP A 128 16.06 9.31 -3.78
C TRP A 128 15.90 10.84 -3.67
N PRO A 129 16.87 11.66 -4.18
CA PRO A 129 18.06 11.24 -4.93
C PRO A 129 19.31 10.98 -4.09
N LEU A 130 19.24 11.11 -2.77
CA LEU A 130 20.42 11.00 -1.90
C LEU A 130 20.93 9.57 -1.71
N GLY A 131 20.11 8.56 -1.99
CA GLY A 131 20.40 7.16 -1.71
C GLY A 131 20.22 6.76 -0.24
N TRP A 132 19.90 7.73 0.63
CA TRP A 132 19.63 7.55 2.05
C TRP A 132 18.67 8.62 2.57
N THR A 133 18.03 8.36 3.71
CA THR A 133 17.09 9.29 4.33
C THR A 133 17.79 10.14 5.41
N PRO A 134 17.84 11.46 5.28
CA PRO A 134 18.48 12.34 6.27
C PRO A 134 17.52 12.61 7.46
N SER A 135 17.39 11.64 8.37
CA SER A 135 16.57 11.72 9.58
C SER A 135 17.26 11.08 10.78
N ASP A 136 16.69 11.23 11.96
CA ASP A 136 17.17 10.57 13.18
C ASP A 136 17.05 9.03 13.10
N LEU A 137 16.17 8.53 12.24
CA LEU A 137 15.98 7.10 11.94
C LEU A 137 16.68 6.68 10.65
N CYS A 138 17.70 7.39 10.21
CA CYS A 138 18.29 7.30 8.87
C CYS A 138 18.61 5.87 8.41
N ILE A 139 19.13 5.01 9.30
CA ILE A 139 19.47 3.62 8.95
C ILE A 139 18.20 2.82 8.66
N SER A 140 17.24 2.83 9.59
CA SER A 140 15.99 2.09 9.45
C SER A 140 15.18 2.57 8.24
N GLU A 141 15.01 3.87 8.10
CA GLU A 141 14.25 4.44 6.98
C GLU A 141 14.93 4.17 5.63
N THR A 142 16.25 4.30 5.55
CA THR A 142 16.99 4.01 4.32
C THR A 142 16.79 2.56 3.87
N LEU A 143 16.88 1.60 4.78
CA LEU A 143 16.70 0.18 4.45
C LEU A 143 15.25 -0.14 4.10
N GLU A 144 14.28 0.43 4.81
CA GLU A 144 12.85 0.24 4.53
C GLU A 144 12.49 0.82 3.15
N TYR A 145 12.88 2.05 2.83
CA TYR A 145 12.57 2.63 1.52
C TYR A 145 13.27 1.90 0.38
N ALA A 146 14.51 1.46 0.56
CA ALA A 146 15.21 0.64 -0.42
C ALA A 146 14.45 -0.67 -0.71
N TYR A 147 13.97 -1.33 0.33
CA TYR A 147 13.18 -2.55 0.18
C TYR A 147 11.86 -2.30 -0.56
N PHE A 148 11.15 -1.22 -0.24
CA PHE A 148 9.87 -0.91 -0.89
C PHE A 148 10.04 -0.43 -2.33
N ASP A 149 11.12 0.27 -2.66
CA ASP A 149 11.47 0.58 -4.05
C ASP A 149 11.76 -0.71 -4.84
N TRP A 150 12.45 -1.67 -4.23
CA TRP A 150 12.61 -3.00 -4.84
C TRP A 150 11.25 -3.71 -5.05
N CYS A 151 10.33 -3.66 -4.08
CA CYS A 151 8.99 -4.21 -4.26
C CYS A 151 8.25 -3.53 -5.44
N LEU A 152 8.35 -2.21 -5.55
CA LEU A 152 7.77 -1.47 -6.67
C LEU A 152 8.39 -1.87 -8.02
N SER A 153 9.71 -2.14 -8.06
CA SER A 153 10.35 -2.66 -9.27
C SER A 153 9.76 -4.03 -9.70
N ARG A 154 9.48 -4.90 -8.73
CA ARG A 154 8.84 -6.22 -9.02
C ARG A 154 7.42 -6.07 -9.55
N LEU A 155 6.66 -5.13 -8.99
CA LEU A 155 5.32 -4.80 -9.48
C LEU A 155 5.38 -4.23 -10.90
N ALA A 156 6.25 -3.24 -11.15
CA ALA A 156 6.44 -2.65 -12.47
C ALA A 156 6.79 -3.69 -13.52
N MET A 157 7.74 -4.57 -13.23
CA MET A 157 8.12 -5.69 -14.10
C MET A 157 6.94 -6.62 -14.39
N ALA A 158 6.16 -6.98 -13.38
CA ALA A 158 4.98 -7.84 -13.54
C ALA A 158 3.86 -7.18 -14.37
N MET A 159 3.87 -5.85 -14.46
CA MET A 159 2.95 -5.05 -15.28
C MET A 159 3.51 -4.71 -16.68
N GLY A 160 4.72 -5.17 -17.02
CA GLY A 160 5.37 -4.90 -18.31
C GLY A 160 5.94 -3.48 -18.42
N LYS A 161 6.22 -2.80 -17.31
CA LYS A 161 6.78 -1.44 -17.23
C LYS A 161 8.30 -1.51 -16.99
N ASP A 162 9.03 -2.06 -17.95
CA ASP A 162 10.44 -2.44 -17.80
C ASP A 162 11.37 -1.27 -17.48
N ASP A 163 11.17 -0.11 -18.11
CA ASP A 163 11.99 1.08 -17.88
C ASP A 163 11.83 1.60 -16.43
N GLU A 164 10.60 1.66 -15.94
CA GLU A 164 10.30 2.06 -14.57
C GLU A 164 10.81 1.01 -13.57
N ALA A 165 10.68 -0.28 -13.88
CA ALA A 165 11.22 -1.37 -13.08
C ALA A 165 12.73 -1.22 -12.88
N ALA A 166 13.47 -0.90 -13.94
CA ALA A 166 14.91 -0.68 -13.86
C ALA A 166 15.29 0.54 -12.99
N VAL A 167 14.47 1.59 -12.98
CA VAL A 167 14.68 2.75 -12.09
C VAL A 167 14.53 2.33 -10.63
N TYR A 168 13.41 1.70 -10.26
CA TYR A 168 13.14 1.32 -8.87
C TYR A 168 14.05 0.20 -8.38
N GLU A 169 14.54 -0.67 -9.26
CA GLU A 169 15.55 -1.67 -8.89
C GLU A 169 16.89 -1.01 -8.47
N ARG A 170 17.36 0.00 -9.22
CA ARG A 170 18.55 0.77 -8.83
C ARG A 170 18.34 1.50 -7.50
N ARG A 171 17.17 2.11 -7.29
CA ARG A 171 16.81 2.78 -6.02
C ARG A 171 16.81 1.80 -4.86
N GLY A 172 16.30 0.60 -5.06
CA GLY A 172 16.30 -0.48 -4.07
C GLY A 172 17.70 -0.93 -3.64
N GLN A 173 18.74 -0.55 -4.36
CA GLN A 173 20.14 -0.87 -4.03
C GLN A 173 20.96 0.36 -3.57
N ALA A 174 20.36 1.52 -3.46
CA ALA A 174 21.05 2.78 -3.17
C ALA A 174 21.68 2.87 -1.76
N TYR A 175 21.39 1.93 -0.88
CA TYR A 175 21.96 1.82 0.46
C TYR A 175 23.39 1.22 0.49
N ARG A 176 23.95 0.80 -0.65
CA ARG A 176 25.28 0.17 -0.79
C ARG A 176 26.38 1.18 -0.93
#